data_1a787b8a56994abbc7bb608b138901b5
#
_entry.id   1a787b8a56994abbc7bb608b138901b5
#
_cell.length_a   1.000
_cell.length_b   1.000
_cell.length_c   1.000
_cell.angle_alpha   90.00
_cell.angle_beta   90.00
_cell.angle_gamma   90.00
#
_symmetry.space_group_name_H-M   'P 1'
#
loop_
_entity.id
_entity.type
_entity.pdbx_description
1 polymer ?
#
loop_
_entity_poly.entity_id
_entity_poly.type
_entity_poly.pdbx_seq_one_letter_code
_entity_poly.pdbx_strand_id
1 'polypeptide(L)'
;MKRLVLETTAPFQGLPELVAFDEGLFQREGLQVEWADREPATAKMIQANLTSPSEVDPFASHGRLFEQGQADMYNACEWGNYCRVQATGKSGRQVGRRAIVTYSALVVAPHSPVFTPQQLANRVIGVPFYFGTHYIALHMLEGFLPRHEIKLCSAPNGSRYRLAALLSGEVDAVTLTEPHITLAEKKGCRTISSAFFHGTE
;
A
#
# COMPACT_ATOMS: atom_id res chain seq x y z
N MET A 1 8.09 -0.46 -33.34
CA MET A 1 7.81 -0.01 -31.96
C MET A 1 8.78 -0.68 -31.02
N LYS A 2 9.26 0.02 -30.01
CA LYS A 2 10.12 -0.58 -28.97
C LYS A 2 9.23 -1.21 -27.90
N ARG A 3 9.56 -2.43 -27.48
CA ARG A 3 8.85 -3.11 -26.39
C ARG A 3 9.24 -2.46 -25.07
N LEU A 4 8.25 -2.27 -24.18
CA LEU A 4 8.40 -1.78 -22.82
C LEU A 4 7.52 -2.61 -21.90
N VAL A 5 8.10 -3.28 -20.91
CA VAL A 5 7.36 -4.07 -19.94
C VAL A 5 7.23 -3.27 -18.65
N LEU A 6 5.99 -2.98 -18.27
CA LEU A 6 5.65 -2.29 -17.04
C LEU A 6 5.15 -3.28 -15.99
N GLU A 7 5.68 -3.19 -14.78
CA GLU A 7 5.12 -3.92 -13.64
C GLU A 7 3.77 -3.32 -13.26
N THR A 8 2.73 -4.15 -13.13
CA THR A 8 1.41 -3.69 -12.72
C THR A 8 1.45 -3.08 -11.33
N THR A 9 0.65 -2.02 -11.12
CA THR A 9 0.56 -1.30 -9.85
C THR A 9 -0.90 -1.03 -9.49
N ALA A 10 -1.13 -0.60 -8.26
CA ALA A 10 -2.48 -0.22 -7.83
C ALA A 10 -3.00 0.97 -8.66
N PRO A 11 -4.29 1.00 -9.05
CA PRO A 11 -4.82 2.04 -9.92
C PRO A 11 -4.57 3.46 -9.43
N PHE A 12 -4.57 3.71 -8.12
CA PHE A 12 -4.32 5.05 -7.59
C PHE A 12 -2.88 5.54 -7.86
N GLN A 13 -1.92 4.62 -7.96
CA GLN A 13 -0.53 4.93 -8.28
C GLN A 13 -0.26 4.87 -9.78
N GLY A 14 -0.85 3.92 -10.48
CA GLY A 14 -0.64 3.66 -11.90
C GLY A 14 -1.68 4.26 -12.84
N LEU A 15 -2.57 5.13 -12.36
CA LEU A 15 -3.64 5.68 -13.19
C LEU A 15 -3.14 6.40 -14.46
N PRO A 16 -2.08 7.23 -14.43
CA PRO A 16 -1.57 7.86 -15.64
C PRO A 16 -1.08 6.86 -16.67
N GLU A 17 -0.40 5.78 -16.25
CA GLU A 17 0.06 4.74 -17.15
C GLU A 17 -1.09 3.94 -17.74
N LEU A 18 -2.12 3.64 -16.95
CA LEU A 18 -3.33 2.96 -17.43
C LEU A 18 -4.07 3.82 -18.46
N VAL A 19 -4.29 5.09 -18.16
CA VAL A 19 -4.89 6.03 -19.11
C VAL A 19 -4.05 6.16 -20.38
N ALA A 20 -2.74 6.29 -20.25
CA ALA A 20 -1.84 6.38 -21.40
C ALA A 20 -1.89 5.12 -22.26
N PHE A 21 -2.07 3.96 -21.65
CA PHE A 21 -2.25 2.70 -22.36
C PHE A 21 -3.58 2.64 -23.09
N ASP A 22 -4.69 2.93 -22.41
CA ASP A 22 -6.04 2.88 -22.96
C ASP A 22 -6.26 3.90 -24.09
N GLU A 23 -5.65 5.09 -23.95
CA GLU A 23 -5.74 6.16 -24.95
C GLU A 23 -4.70 6.03 -26.09
N GLY A 24 -3.91 4.97 -26.12
CA GLY A 24 -2.91 4.72 -27.17
C GLY A 24 -1.74 5.71 -27.18
N LEU A 25 -1.44 6.38 -26.06
CA LEU A 25 -0.37 7.37 -26.01
C LEU A 25 1.01 6.73 -26.14
N PHE A 26 1.20 5.54 -25.60
CA PHE A 26 2.46 4.80 -25.75
C PHE A 26 2.73 4.44 -27.22
N GLN A 27 1.71 4.02 -27.95
CA GLN A 27 1.85 3.68 -29.36
C GLN A 27 2.21 4.91 -30.21
N ARG A 28 1.67 6.10 -29.88
CA ARG A 28 2.02 7.37 -30.55
C ARG A 28 3.51 7.71 -30.36
N GLU A 29 4.09 7.31 -29.24
CA GLU A 29 5.52 7.47 -28.94
C GLU A 29 6.39 6.29 -29.45
N GLY A 30 5.80 5.39 -30.24
CA GLY A 30 6.50 4.24 -30.79
C GLY A 30 6.81 3.13 -29.80
N LEU A 31 6.10 3.08 -28.68
CA LEU A 31 6.22 2.07 -27.64
C LEU A 31 5.11 1.02 -27.74
N GLN A 32 5.48 -0.23 -27.59
CA GLN A 32 4.58 -1.35 -27.36
C GLN A 32 4.68 -1.74 -25.89
N VAL A 33 3.67 -1.36 -25.12
CA VAL A 33 3.62 -1.66 -23.67
C VAL A 33 3.02 -3.02 -23.44
N GLU A 34 3.65 -3.78 -22.56
CA GLU A 34 3.15 -5.03 -21.99
C GLU A 34 3.12 -4.90 -20.46
N TRP A 35 2.15 -5.53 -19.82
CA TRP A 35 2.02 -5.53 -18.36
C TRP A 35 2.57 -6.83 -17.78
N ALA A 36 3.49 -6.72 -16.84
CA ALA A 36 3.96 -7.84 -16.06
C ALA A 36 3.17 -7.90 -14.75
N ASP A 37 2.34 -8.93 -14.62
CA ASP A 37 1.51 -9.12 -13.44
C ASP A 37 2.33 -9.71 -12.30
N ARG A 38 2.19 -9.09 -11.14
CA ARG A 38 2.73 -9.63 -9.90
C ARG A 38 1.90 -10.83 -9.43
N GLU A 39 2.59 -11.88 -9.02
CA GLU A 39 1.91 -12.97 -8.35
C GLU A 39 1.17 -12.48 -7.10
N PRO A 40 -0.01 -13.04 -6.80
CA PRO A 40 -0.71 -12.75 -5.55
C PRO A 40 0.22 -13.03 -4.37
N ALA A 41 0.24 -12.12 -3.41
CA ALA A 41 0.98 -12.37 -2.18
C ALA A 41 0.45 -13.65 -1.51
N THR A 42 1.29 -14.68 -1.44
CA THR A 42 1.01 -15.95 -0.76
C THR A 42 1.31 -15.90 0.74
N ALA A 43 1.79 -14.74 1.22
CA ALA A 43 2.16 -14.55 2.60
C ALA A 43 0.96 -14.73 3.54
N LYS A 44 1.20 -15.30 4.70
CA LYS A 44 0.24 -15.30 5.82
C LYS A 44 -0.35 -13.91 5.97
N MET A 45 -1.67 -13.83 6.06
CA MET A 45 -2.40 -12.57 6.00
C MET A 45 -1.98 -11.58 7.09
N ILE A 46 -1.60 -12.08 8.27
CA ILE A 46 -1.17 -11.27 9.40
C ILE A 46 0.05 -11.89 10.03
N GLN A 47 1.08 -11.10 10.22
CA GLN A 47 2.25 -11.46 11.01
C GLN A 47 2.27 -10.60 12.28
N ALA A 48 2.07 -11.24 13.41
CA ALA A 48 2.30 -10.61 14.71
C ALA A 48 3.80 -10.60 15.03
N ASN A 49 4.25 -9.60 15.78
CA ASN A 49 5.59 -9.54 16.37
C ASN A 49 6.78 -9.36 15.39
N LEU A 50 6.60 -8.61 14.34
CA LEU A 50 7.75 -8.16 13.55
C LEU A 50 8.57 -7.14 14.35
N THR A 51 9.84 -7.42 14.54
CA THR A 51 10.75 -6.60 15.33
C THR A 51 11.73 -5.79 14.48
N SER A 52 11.88 -6.17 13.20
CA SER A 52 12.84 -5.57 12.28
C SER A 52 12.25 -5.36 10.88
N PRO A 53 12.67 -4.31 10.16
CA PRO A 53 12.32 -4.12 8.75
C PRO A 53 12.71 -5.30 7.86
N SER A 54 13.78 -6.01 8.19
CA SER A 54 14.27 -7.17 7.43
C SER A 54 13.34 -8.39 7.51
N GLU A 55 12.45 -8.45 8.49
CA GLU A 55 11.49 -9.53 8.63
C GLU A 55 10.24 -9.32 7.74
N VAL A 56 10.06 -8.11 7.25
CA VAL A 56 9.04 -7.80 6.25
C VAL A 56 9.68 -8.00 4.90
N ASP A 57 9.08 -8.82 4.03
CA ASP A 57 9.41 -8.77 2.63
C ASP A 57 8.72 -7.54 1.99
N PRO A 58 9.35 -6.36 2.03
CA PRO A 58 8.77 -5.15 1.47
C PRO A 58 8.69 -5.25 -0.05
N PHE A 59 9.29 -6.29 -0.62
CA PHE A 59 9.56 -6.46 -2.04
C PHE A 59 8.61 -7.46 -2.68
N ALA A 60 7.71 -8.06 -1.91
CA ALA A 60 6.61 -8.84 -2.46
C ALA A 60 5.65 -7.99 -3.31
N SER A 61 5.82 -6.65 -3.36
CA SER A 61 4.89 -5.78 -4.05
C SER A 61 5.49 -5.04 -5.26
N HIS A 62 6.30 -4.01 -5.06
CA HIS A 62 6.74 -3.12 -6.15
C HIS A 62 8.21 -3.36 -6.51
N GLY A 63 8.50 -3.48 -7.81
CA GLY A 63 9.86 -3.56 -8.34
C GLY A 63 10.50 -4.96 -8.26
N ARG A 64 9.80 -5.98 -7.78
CA ARG A 64 10.32 -7.35 -7.74
C ARG A 64 10.57 -7.90 -9.15
N LEU A 65 9.62 -7.72 -10.05
CA LEU A 65 9.74 -8.17 -11.42
C LEU A 65 10.84 -7.42 -12.17
N PHE A 66 11.00 -6.13 -11.88
CA PHE A 66 12.13 -5.36 -12.39
C PHE A 66 13.48 -5.93 -11.94
N GLU A 67 13.65 -6.28 -10.67
CA GLU A 67 14.88 -6.87 -10.15
C GLU A 67 15.18 -8.27 -10.71
N GLN A 68 14.11 -8.99 -11.08
CA GLN A 68 14.20 -10.30 -11.73
C GLN A 68 14.42 -10.19 -13.25
N GLY A 69 14.46 -8.98 -13.80
CA GLY A 69 14.58 -8.76 -15.24
C GLY A 69 13.31 -9.09 -16.04
N GLN A 70 12.17 -9.18 -15.37
CA GLN A 70 10.88 -9.50 -15.98
C GLN A 70 10.09 -8.24 -16.34
N ALA A 71 10.45 -7.09 -15.80
CA ALA A 71 9.89 -5.78 -16.13
C ALA A 71 11.02 -4.77 -16.37
N ASP A 72 10.78 -3.82 -17.28
CA ASP A 72 11.71 -2.74 -17.58
C ASP A 72 11.54 -1.55 -16.66
N MET A 73 10.33 -1.37 -16.12
CA MET A 73 9.99 -0.25 -15.27
C MET A 73 8.90 -0.63 -14.26
N TYR A 74 8.94 0.01 -13.10
CA TYR A 74 7.91 -0.11 -12.07
C TYR A 74 7.63 1.25 -11.43
N ASN A 75 6.51 1.32 -10.75
CA ASN A 75 6.04 2.48 -10.03
C ASN A 75 6.05 2.20 -8.52
N ALA A 76 6.66 3.06 -7.74
CA ALA A 76 6.65 2.95 -6.28
C ALA A 76 6.85 4.32 -5.64
N CYS A 77 6.36 4.47 -4.41
CA CYS A 77 6.63 5.68 -3.64
C CYS A 77 8.14 5.82 -3.35
N GLU A 78 8.57 7.05 -3.20
CA GLU A 78 9.99 7.38 -2.96
C GLU A 78 10.56 6.61 -1.76
N TRP A 79 9.80 6.53 -0.66
CA TRP A 79 10.18 5.75 0.52
C TRP A 79 10.40 4.26 0.22
N GLY A 80 9.47 3.64 -0.51
CA GLY A 80 9.60 2.24 -0.91
C GLY A 80 10.82 1.99 -1.78
N ASN A 81 11.15 2.92 -2.67
CA ASN A 81 12.35 2.85 -3.51
C ASN A 81 13.63 2.89 -2.68
N TYR A 82 13.73 3.80 -1.72
CA TYR A 82 14.91 3.90 -0.85
C TYR A 82 15.10 2.62 -0.02
N CYS A 83 14.04 2.14 0.62
CA CYS A 83 14.11 0.90 1.39
C CYS A 83 14.53 -0.29 0.53
N ARG A 84 14.04 -0.35 -0.71
CA ARG A 84 14.37 -1.40 -1.65
C ARG A 84 15.84 -1.39 -2.04
N VAL A 85 16.34 -0.26 -2.50
CA VAL A 85 17.75 -0.12 -2.91
C VAL A 85 18.68 -0.45 -1.74
N GLN A 86 18.35 0.00 -0.53
CA GLN A 86 19.14 -0.30 0.66
C GLN A 86 19.17 -1.80 0.99
N ALA A 87 18.04 -2.48 0.87
CA ALA A 87 17.95 -3.89 1.25
C ALA A 87 18.52 -4.84 0.18
N THR A 88 18.37 -4.52 -1.11
CA THR A 88 18.80 -5.42 -2.21
C THR A 88 20.12 -5.05 -2.84
N GLY A 89 20.59 -3.82 -2.63
CA GLY A 89 21.75 -3.28 -3.34
C GLY A 89 21.53 -3.08 -4.85
N LYS A 90 20.33 -3.41 -5.36
CA LYS A 90 20.00 -3.23 -6.77
C LYS A 90 19.38 -1.85 -6.97
N SER A 91 20.01 -1.06 -7.82
CA SER A 91 19.54 0.28 -8.17
C SER A 91 18.97 0.31 -9.58
N GLY A 92 17.95 1.14 -9.78
CA GLY A 92 17.48 1.56 -11.09
C GLY A 92 17.75 3.05 -11.32
N ARG A 93 17.31 3.54 -12.47
CA ARG A 93 17.28 4.97 -12.75
C ARG A 93 15.84 5.48 -12.61
N GLN A 94 15.65 6.51 -11.82
CA GLN A 94 14.38 7.22 -11.79
C GLN A 94 14.19 7.97 -13.13
N VAL A 95 13.18 7.58 -13.88
CA VAL A 95 12.87 8.17 -15.20
C VAL A 95 11.78 9.24 -15.13
N GLY A 96 11.02 9.25 -14.04
CA GLY A 96 9.99 10.25 -13.79
C GLY A 96 9.73 10.39 -12.30
N ARG A 97 9.15 11.53 -11.92
CA ARG A 97 8.68 11.80 -10.57
C ARG A 97 7.40 12.61 -10.67
N ARG A 98 6.42 12.24 -9.89
CA ARG A 98 5.16 12.97 -9.80
C ARG A 98 4.74 13.12 -8.34
N ALA A 99 4.05 14.20 -8.05
CA ALA A 99 3.37 14.37 -6.77
C ALA A 99 2.00 13.70 -6.85
N ILE A 100 1.63 12.98 -5.80
CA ILE A 100 0.28 12.45 -5.62
C ILE A 100 -0.28 12.94 -4.29
N VAL A 101 -1.59 13.12 -4.26
CA VAL A 101 -2.33 13.30 -3.02
C VAL A 101 -3.05 11.99 -2.73
N THR A 102 -2.72 11.38 -1.62
CA THR A 102 -3.32 10.10 -1.23
C THR A 102 -4.20 10.30 0.00
N TYR A 103 -5.40 9.77 -0.06
CA TYR A 103 -6.32 9.66 1.06
C TYR A 103 -6.11 8.31 1.73
N SER A 104 -5.86 8.33 3.03
CA SER A 104 -5.71 7.14 3.86
C SER A 104 -6.65 7.21 5.05
N ALA A 105 -7.24 6.10 5.43
CA ALA A 105 -8.17 6.02 6.53
C ALA A 105 -7.90 4.84 7.45
N LEU A 106 -8.19 5.03 8.74
CA LEU A 106 -8.38 3.96 9.71
C LEU A 106 -9.84 3.52 9.67
N VAL A 107 -10.05 2.27 9.36
CA VAL A 107 -11.38 1.68 9.11
C VAL A 107 -11.61 0.52 10.07
N VAL A 108 -12.84 0.44 10.59
CA VAL A 108 -13.31 -0.64 11.47
C VAL A 108 -14.47 -1.40 10.83
N ALA A 109 -14.66 -2.66 11.25
CA ALA A 109 -15.73 -3.53 10.75
C ALA A 109 -17.14 -2.96 11.07
N PRO A 110 -18.19 -3.39 10.33
CA PRO A 110 -19.56 -2.86 10.48
C PRO A 110 -20.10 -2.92 11.91
N HIS A 111 -19.82 -3.99 12.62
CA HIS A 111 -20.31 -4.24 13.98
C HIS A 111 -19.29 -3.90 15.07
N SER A 112 -18.20 -3.22 14.72
CA SER A 112 -17.20 -2.80 15.70
C SER A 112 -17.80 -1.83 16.72
N PRO A 113 -17.49 -1.96 18.03
CA PRO A 113 -17.90 -1.00 19.06
C PRO A 113 -17.05 0.29 19.03
N VAL A 114 -16.09 0.39 18.12
CA VAL A 114 -15.17 1.53 18.01
C VAL A 114 -15.76 2.62 17.13
N PHE A 115 -15.87 3.82 17.66
CA PHE A 115 -16.41 5.01 16.97
C PHE A 115 -15.42 6.18 16.94
N THR A 116 -14.39 6.14 17.78
CA THR A 116 -13.36 7.19 17.87
C THR A 116 -11.97 6.58 17.92
N PRO A 117 -10.91 7.32 17.51
CA PRO A 117 -9.54 6.82 17.59
C PRO A 117 -9.10 6.38 19.00
N GLN A 118 -9.58 7.04 20.04
CA GLN A 118 -9.26 6.71 21.45
C GLN A 118 -9.71 5.30 21.82
N GLN A 119 -10.80 4.82 21.24
CA GLN A 119 -11.32 3.47 21.50
C GLN A 119 -10.51 2.37 20.84
N LEU A 120 -9.48 2.72 20.06
CA LEU A 120 -8.47 1.77 19.54
C LEU A 120 -7.36 1.46 20.54
N ALA A 121 -7.36 2.04 21.73
CA ALA A 121 -6.41 1.72 22.80
C ALA A 121 -6.34 0.21 23.02
N ASN A 122 -5.14 -0.37 22.89
CA ASN A 122 -4.84 -1.80 23.04
C ASN A 122 -5.57 -2.75 22.08
N ARG A 123 -6.23 -2.25 21.03
CA ARG A 123 -6.83 -3.06 19.96
C ARG A 123 -5.81 -3.32 18.86
N VAL A 124 -5.99 -4.43 18.16
CA VAL A 124 -5.07 -4.85 17.09
C VAL A 124 -5.38 -4.11 15.80
N ILE A 125 -4.42 -3.36 15.30
CA ILE A 125 -4.55 -2.54 14.10
C ILE A 125 -3.62 -3.08 13.02
N GLY A 126 -4.20 -3.53 11.91
CA GLY A 126 -3.47 -4.08 10.77
C GLY A 126 -2.91 -2.96 9.87
N VAL A 127 -1.59 -2.90 9.74
CA VAL A 127 -0.87 -1.97 8.86
C VAL A 127 0.20 -2.70 8.06
N PRO A 128 0.57 -2.22 6.87
CA PRO A 128 1.71 -2.77 6.15
C PRO A 128 2.98 -2.17 6.75
N PHE A 129 3.64 -2.89 7.64
CA PHE A 129 4.84 -2.40 8.33
C PHE A 129 5.86 -1.83 7.34
N TYR A 130 6.47 -0.71 7.71
CA TYR A 130 7.53 0.01 7.00
C TYR A 130 7.12 0.64 5.65
N PHE A 131 5.85 0.58 5.29
CA PHE A 131 5.30 1.36 4.17
C PHE A 131 4.75 2.71 4.65
N GLY A 132 4.55 3.66 3.73
CA GLY A 132 4.03 4.99 4.06
C GLY A 132 2.74 4.95 4.89
N THR A 133 1.83 4.03 4.59
CA THR A 133 0.57 3.86 5.33
C THR A 133 0.75 3.35 6.77
N HIS A 134 1.88 2.74 7.12
CA HIS A 134 2.24 2.44 8.51
C HIS A 134 2.48 3.74 9.30
N TYR A 135 3.30 4.62 8.76
CA TYR A 135 3.64 5.89 9.43
C TYR A 135 2.46 6.83 9.49
N ILE A 136 1.60 6.81 8.46
CA ILE A 136 0.34 7.57 8.48
C ILE A 136 -0.60 7.06 9.57
N ALA A 137 -0.69 5.73 9.78
CA ALA A 137 -1.47 5.17 10.88
C ALA A 137 -0.98 5.66 12.24
N LEU A 138 0.34 5.65 12.46
CA LEU A 138 0.94 6.20 13.67
C LEU A 138 0.59 7.68 13.83
N HIS A 139 0.75 8.47 12.78
CA HIS A 139 0.41 9.90 12.81
C HIS A 139 -1.07 10.15 13.13
N MET A 140 -1.98 9.34 12.60
CA MET A 140 -3.41 9.43 12.91
C MET A 140 -3.75 9.02 14.36
N LEU A 141 -2.93 8.20 15.00
CA LEU A 141 -3.20 7.64 16.33
C LEU A 141 -2.48 8.38 17.46
N GLU A 142 -1.24 8.82 17.25
CA GLU A 142 -0.40 9.43 18.29
C GLU A 142 -0.93 10.77 18.81
N GLY A 143 -1.85 11.41 18.09
CA GLY A 143 -2.60 12.57 18.58
C GLY A 143 -3.71 12.24 19.59
N PHE A 144 -4.08 10.95 19.69
CA PHE A 144 -5.21 10.50 20.51
C PHE A 144 -4.83 9.44 21.55
N LEU A 145 -3.74 8.70 21.32
CA LEU A 145 -3.32 7.58 22.15
C LEU A 145 -1.83 7.68 22.49
N PRO A 146 -1.45 7.34 23.73
CA PRO A 146 -0.04 7.18 24.05
C PRO A 146 0.54 5.98 23.29
N ARG A 147 1.81 6.06 22.92
CA ARG A 147 2.47 5.07 22.06
C ARG A 147 2.36 3.62 22.53
N HIS A 148 2.38 3.41 23.85
CA HIS A 148 2.32 2.06 24.44
C HIS A 148 0.94 1.39 24.31
N GLU A 149 -0.12 2.16 24.05
CA GLU A 149 -1.48 1.65 23.80
C GLU A 149 -1.77 1.40 22.31
N ILE A 150 -0.89 1.85 21.41
CA ILE A 150 -1.02 1.60 19.97
C ILE A 150 -0.46 0.22 19.65
N LYS A 151 -1.33 -0.75 19.37
CA LYS A 151 -0.97 -2.14 19.05
C LYS A 151 -1.09 -2.38 17.56
N LEU A 152 0.03 -2.27 16.85
CA LEU A 152 0.06 -2.56 15.42
C LEU A 152 0.45 -4.01 15.17
N CYS A 153 -0.13 -4.62 14.15
CA CYS A 153 0.33 -5.87 13.58
C CYS A 153 0.63 -5.71 12.10
N SER A 154 1.56 -6.49 11.59
CA SER A 154 1.87 -6.50 10.17
C SER A 154 0.73 -7.16 9.40
N ALA A 155 0.14 -6.43 8.49
CA ALA A 155 -0.83 -6.91 7.53
C ALA A 155 -0.26 -6.74 6.11
N PRO A 156 -0.69 -7.54 5.12
CA PRO A 156 -0.12 -7.50 3.79
C PRO A 156 -0.17 -6.11 3.14
N ASN A 157 0.85 -5.78 2.36
CA ASN A 157 0.81 -4.60 1.51
C ASN A 157 -0.20 -4.84 0.37
N GLY A 158 -1.30 -4.13 0.46
CA GLY A 158 -2.45 -4.25 -0.44
C GLY A 158 -3.73 -4.08 0.35
N SER A 159 -4.44 -2.97 0.10
CA SER A 159 -5.66 -2.63 0.86
C SER A 159 -6.73 -3.72 0.79
N ARG A 160 -6.80 -4.48 -0.32
CA ARG A 160 -7.76 -5.59 -0.45
C ARG A 160 -7.56 -6.68 0.60
N TYR A 161 -6.31 -7.01 0.91
CA TYR A 161 -5.99 -8.06 1.90
C TYR A 161 -6.26 -7.59 3.32
N ARG A 162 -5.94 -6.32 3.61
CA ARG A 162 -6.25 -5.72 4.91
C ARG A 162 -7.75 -5.61 5.14
N LEU A 163 -8.52 -5.23 4.09
CA LEU A 163 -9.98 -5.24 4.18
C LEU A 163 -10.53 -6.65 4.42
N ALA A 164 -9.97 -7.67 3.78
CA ALA A 164 -10.36 -9.06 4.03
C ALA A 164 -10.10 -9.47 5.49
N ALA A 165 -8.91 -9.15 6.03
CA ALA A 165 -8.55 -9.44 7.42
C ALA A 165 -9.46 -8.70 8.43
N LEU A 166 -9.86 -7.46 8.12
CA LEU A 166 -10.84 -6.73 8.93
C LEU A 166 -12.21 -7.42 8.95
N LEU A 167 -12.68 -7.81 7.78
CA LEU A 167 -14.01 -8.45 7.64
C LEU A 167 -14.06 -9.86 8.21
N SER A 168 -12.93 -10.58 8.26
CA SER A 168 -12.81 -11.89 8.93
C SER A 168 -12.62 -11.78 10.45
N GLY A 169 -12.42 -10.56 10.99
CA GLY A 169 -12.23 -10.35 12.42
C GLY A 169 -10.83 -10.68 12.93
N GLU A 170 -9.85 -10.81 12.05
CA GLU A 170 -8.45 -11.05 12.42
C GLU A 170 -7.81 -9.81 13.07
N VAL A 171 -8.34 -8.63 12.77
CA VAL A 171 -7.91 -7.34 13.33
C VAL A 171 -9.12 -6.47 13.68
N ASP A 172 -8.95 -5.55 14.64
CA ASP A 172 -10.00 -4.62 15.05
C ASP A 172 -10.15 -3.42 14.10
N ALA A 173 -9.05 -2.99 13.51
CA ALA A 173 -8.99 -1.90 12.54
C ALA A 173 -7.88 -2.11 11.52
N VAL A 174 -7.96 -1.42 10.39
CA VAL A 174 -6.94 -1.44 9.34
C VAL A 174 -6.74 -0.06 8.73
N THR A 175 -5.54 0.17 8.16
CA THR A 175 -5.36 1.28 7.23
C THR A 175 -5.78 0.87 5.82
N LEU A 176 -6.55 1.72 5.18
CA LEU A 176 -6.94 1.56 3.77
C LEU A 176 -6.61 2.82 2.97
N THR A 177 -6.50 2.64 1.67
CA THR A 177 -6.44 3.69 0.66
C THR A 177 -7.53 3.44 -0.37
N GLU A 178 -7.86 4.43 -1.20
CA GLU A 178 -8.81 4.21 -2.28
C GLU A 178 -8.32 3.18 -3.32
N PRO A 179 -9.21 2.45 -3.97
CA PRO A 179 -10.68 2.47 -3.86
C PRO A 179 -11.24 1.61 -2.70
N HIS A 180 -10.39 1.08 -1.83
CA HIS A 180 -10.80 0.12 -0.80
C HIS A 180 -11.49 0.79 0.39
N ILE A 181 -11.31 2.09 0.62
CA ILE A 181 -12.08 2.84 1.61
C ILE A 181 -13.55 2.87 1.18
N THR A 182 -13.81 3.30 -0.05
CA THR A 182 -15.16 3.30 -0.63
C THR A 182 -15.79 1.89 -0.63
N LEU A 183 -15.01 0.87 -0.96
CA LEU A 183 -15.50 -0.53 -0.93
C LEU A 183 -15.82 -1.01 0.48
N ALA A 184 -15.03 -0.62 1.47
CA ALA A 184 -15.28 -0.93 2.87
C ALA A 184 -16.56 -0.25 3.37
N GLU A 185 -16.77 1.02 3.06
CA GLU A 185 -17.98 1.78 3.41
C GLU A 185 -19.24 1.17 2.79
N LYS A 186 -19.17 0.75 1.52
CA LYS A 186 -20.27 0.01 0.87
C LYS A 186 -20.58 -1.33 1.54
N LYS A 187 -19.65 -1.90 2.28
CA LYS A 187 -19.84 -3.10 3.11
C LYS A 187 -20.28 -2.79 4.55
N GLY A 188 -20.54 -1.51 4.86
CA GLY A 188 -20.96 -1.05 6.17
C GLY A 188 -19.81 -0.81 7.16
N CYS A 189 -18.56 -0.91 6.73
CA CYS A 189 -17.43 -0.51 7.55
C CYS A 189 -17.47 1.00 7.83
N ARG A 190 -16.80 1.43 8.90
CA ARG A 190 -16.76 2.85 9.26
C ARG A 190 -15.33 3.36 9.27
N THR A 191 -15.15 4.52 8.66
CA THR A 191 -13.94 5.33 8.80
C THR A 191 -13.99 6.07 10.13
N ILE A 192 -12.96 5.90 10.97
CA ILE A 192 -12.87 6.52 12.30
C ILE A 192 -11.82 7.62 12.40
N SER A 193 -10.86 7.61 11.48
CA SER A 193 -9.88 8.67 11.29
C SER A 193 -9.37 8.63 9.86
N SER A 194 -8.99 9.77 9.34
CA SER A 194 -8.44 9.85 7.98
C SER A 194 -7.45 10.99 7.84
N ALA A 195 -6.57 10.86 6.87
CA ALA A 195 -5.59 11.87 6.53
C ALA A 195 -5.36 11.93 5.03
N PHE A 196 -5.18 13.13 4.51
CA PHE A 196 -4.57 13.36 3.22
C PHE A 196 -3.06 13.52 3.43
N PHE A 197 -2.28 12.93 2.53
CA PHE A 197 -0.87 13.20 2.49
C PHE A 197 -0.39 13.41 1.06
N HIS A 198 0.64 14.23 0.93
CA HIS A 198 1.32 14.46 -0.32
C HIS A 198 2.51 13.52 -0.40
N GLY A 199 2.50 12.64 -1.39
CA GLY A 199 3.58 11.73 -1.68
C GLY A 199 4.27 12.09 -2.99
N THR A 200 5.43 11.48 -3.21
CA THR A 200 6.13 11.50 -4.49
C THR A 200 6.37 10.09 -4.98
N GLU A 201 6.18 9.89 -6.26
CA GLU A 201 6.39 8.64 -6.98
C GLU A 201 7.17 8.84 -8.26
#